data_ba9b17d13187f8f6216b5aad98e9aba5
#
_entry.id   ba9b17d13187f8f6216b5aad98e9aba5
#
_cell.length_a   1.000
_cell.length_b   1.000
_cell.length_c   1.000
_cell.angle_alpha   90.00
_cell.angle_beta   90.00
_cell.angle_gamma   90.00
#
_symmetry.space_group_name_H-M   'P 1'
#
loop_
_entity.id
_entity.type
_entity.pdbx_description
1 polymer ?
#
loop_
_entity_poly.entity_id
_entity_poly.type
_entity_poly.pdbx_seq_one_letter_code
_entity_poly.pdbx_strand_id
1 'polypeptide(L)'
;MSLLRQGVHALKWSVLGELGARVLGPLTFVVLARVLLPVDFGVVAAATVVVSLAQVLCELGLAKALVQRNDRLPEAAVTAFWMNAAFGLLMTALAWVLAPAIARFFGDSQISVALRALSPVMLLSALTAVPMALLQREFRFKTLFWSRLTGAALPPMAGIPLALAGGGFWALVVGTLVGQIAQAVVLWTAGGWRPTLTFDRALAAELLRFSRWVLLAALLGWGYTWLDAVIVGRYLGAHEMGLYRTGGALVTLVFGLVFAPILPVLYSLFSRSQHNLPLLRSSLLVVVRLSTLVVLPVAMLAYALRDVLASVLLGDRWHEAGQVIAVLAMAQGIAWLVAFNGELYRAVGRPLAEVVATGPMLLVYAVVYLLAVRHGLETFLWWRLALTLLGVVVQVLVAWRVVQIAPQQWLRPLVTVLGGLTLAVLLPGPWWIDLLIALMVSGLLCWSEWPLVQQQRRRWQASALPKAVQPVQPGHGVT
;
A
#
# COMPACT_ATOMS: atom_id res chain seq x y z
N MET A 1 4.52 14.89 32.48
CA MET A 1 5.39 14.90 31.27
C MET A 1 4.75 15.80 30.24
N SER A 2 5.49 16.73 29.60
CA SER A 2 4.91 17.60 28.57
C SER A 2 4.46 16.76 27.36
N LEU A 3 3.35 17.12 26.70
CA LEU A 3 2.84 16.47 25.48
C LEU A 3 3.92 16.28 24.41
N LEU A 4 4.88 17.21 24.33
CA LEU A 4 6.05 17.12 23.44
C LEU A 4 6.98 15.93 23.79
N ARG A 5 7.26 15.68 25.07
CA ARG A 5 8.07 14.51 25.48
C ARG A 5 7.37 13.19 25.21
N GLN A 6 6.06 13.14 25.43
CA GLN A 6 5.24 11.97 25.08
C GLN A 6 5.25 11.73 23.57
N GLY A 7 5.09 12.78 22.77
CA GLY A 7 5.13 12.68 21.31
C GLY A 7 6.48 12.19 20.76
N VAL A 8 7.60 12.69 21.28
CA VAL A 8 8.95 12.24 20.87
C VAL A 8 9.20 10.79 21.27
N HIS A 9 8.77 10.39 22.48
CA HIS A 9 8.92 8.99 22.92
C HIS A 9 8.03 8.05 22.10
N ALA A 10 6.81 8.44 21.81
CA ALA A 10 5.88 7.74 20.94
C ALA A 10 6.45 7.55 19.52
N LEU A 11 7.07 8.61 18.97
CA LEU A 11 7.68 8.60 17.65
C LEU A 11 8.82 7.56 17.56
N LYS A 12 9.70 7.48 18.57
CA LYS A 12 10.79 6.47 18.59
C LYS A 12 10.24 5.05 18.50
N TRP A 13 9.26 4.70 19.32
CA TRP A 13 8.68 3.37 19.35
C TRP A 13 7.87 3.06 18.09
N SER A 14 7.19 4.05 17.54
CA SER A 14 6.48 3.90 16.25
C SER A 14 7.44 3.60 15.11
N VAL A 15 8.54 4.37 15.00
CA VAL A 15 9.57 4.18 13.96
C VAL A 15 10.28 2.84 14.10
N LEU A 16 10.68 2.46 15.33
CA LEU A 16 11.33 1.17 15.57
C LEU A 16 10.41 -0.01 15.24
N GLY A 17 9.12 0.10 15.58
CA GLY A 17 8.13 -0.95 15.26
C GLY A 17 7.90 -1.10 13.77
N GLU A 18 7.80 0.02 13.07
CA GLU A 18 7.65 0.05 11.62
C GLU A 18 8.89 -0.52 10.92
N LEU A 19 10.10 -0.13 11.34
CA LEU A 19 11.35 -0.65 10.77
C LEU A 19 11.53 -2.15 11.04
N GLY A 20 11.26 -2.61 12.28
CA GLY A 20 11.38 -4.03 12.62
C GLY A 20 10.44 -4.90 11.79
N ALA A 21 9.16 -4.52 11.70
CA ALA A 21 8.18 -5.25 10.89
C ALA A 21 8.51 -5.20 9.37
N ARG A 22 9.03 -4.06 8.89
CA ARG A 22 9.44 -3.88 7.48
C ARG A 22 10.66 -4.68 7.07
N VAL A 23 11.52 -5.07 8.01
CA VAL A 23 12.70 -5.90 7.71
C VAL A 23 12.37 -7.39 7.86
N LEU A 24 11.67 -7.76 8.95
CA LEU A 24 11.36 -9.17 9.24
C LEU A 24 10.40 -9.79 8.22
N GLY A 25 9.36 -9.06 7.81
CA GLY A 25 8.39 -9.55 6.83
C GLY A 25 9.04 -9.96 5.50
N PRO A 26 9.80 -9.07 4.86
CA PRO A 26 10.55 -9.37 3.65
C PRO A 26 11.54 -10.52 3.76
N LEU A 27 12.31 -10.58 4.84
CA LEU A 27 13.24 -11.69 5.07
C LEU A 27 12.50 -13.03 5.16
N THR A 28 11.41 -13.06 5.93
CA THR A 28 10.54 -14.25 6.02
C THR A 28 10.00 -14.66 4.66
N PHE A 29 9.52 -13.68 3.89
CA PHE A 29 8.97 -13.90 2.57
C PHE A 29 10.00 -14.50 1.61
N VAL A 30 11.21 -13.95 1.54
CA VAL A 30 12.29 -14.47 0.68
C VAL A 30 12.69 -15.89 1.09
N VAL A 31 12.84 -16.16 2.40
CA VAL A 31 13.19 -17.51 2.88
C VAL A 31 12.09 -18.52 2.53
N LEU A 32 10.83 -18.19 2.74
CA LEU A 32 9.72 -19.08 2.41
C LEU A 32 9.57 -19.28 0.90
N ALA A 33 9.79 -18.24 0.08
CA ALA A 33 9.73 -18.36 -1.37
C ALA A 33 10.78 -19.33 -1.93
N ARG A 34 11.97 -19.40 -1.32
CA ARG A 34 13.01 -20.37 -1.72
C ARG A 34 12.68 -21.83 -1.45
N VAL A 35 11.80 -22.08 -0.48
CA VAL A 35 11.41 -23.44 -0.06
C VAL A 35 10.10 -23.87 -0.70
N LEU A 36 9.14 -22.99 -0.78
CA LEU A 36 7.78 -23.25 -1.25
C LEU A 36 7.64 -23.08 -2.76
N LEU A 37 6.57 -23.63 -3.31
CA LEU A 37 6.23 -23.53 -4.73
C LEU A 37 5.31 -22.30 -5.00
N PRO A 38 5.29 -21.77 -6.24
CA PRO A 38 4.35 -20.71 -6.62
C PRO A 38 2.88 -21.05 -6.32
N VAL A 39 2.47 -22.30 -6.52
CA VAL A 39 1.11 -22.74 -6.23
C VAL A 39 0.74 -22.62 -4.75
N ASP A 40 1.69 -22.87 -3.82
CA ASP A 40 1.46 -22.72 -2.38
C ASP A 40 1.12 -21.26 -2.02
N PHE A 41 1.87 -20.32 -2.60
CA PHE A 41 1.60 -18.89 -2.45
C PHE A 41 0.26 -18.49 -3.10
N GLY A 42 -0.07 -19.06 -4.25
CA GLY A 42 -1.32 -18.82 -4.95
C GLY A 42 -2.54 -19.26 -4.15
N VAL A 43 -2.52 -20.46 -3.58
CA VAL A 43 -3.57 -20.99 -2.71
C VAL A 43 -3.81 -20.07 -1.50
N VAL A 44 -2.72 -19.65 -0.83
CA VAL A 44 -2.82 -18.73 0.32
C VAL A 44 -3.22 -17.33 -0.13
N ALA A 45 -2.77 -16.85 -1.29
CA ALA A 45 -3.17 -15.56 -1.83
C ALA A 45 -4.67 -15.52 -2.11
N ALA A 46 -5.25 -16.58 -2.71
CA ALA A 46 -6.69 -16.68 -2.96
C ALA A 46 -7.50 -16.66 -1.65
N ALA A 47 -7.06 -17.40 -0.63
CA ALA A 47 -7.67 -17.35 0.69
C ALA A 47 -7.56 -15.96 1.32
N THR A 48 -6.38 -15.30 1.19
CA THR A 48 -6.10 -13.97 1.74
C THR A 48 -6.96 -12.89 1.09
N VAL A 49 -7.31 -12.98 -0.20
CA VAL A 49 -8.28 -12.08 -0.85
C VAL A 49 -9.57 -12.03 -0.04
N VAL A 50 -10.11 -13.19 0.31
CA VAL A 50 -11.38 -13.30 1.05
C VAL A 50 -11.22 -12.81 2.48
N VAL A 51 -10.12 -13.20 3.15
CA VAL A 51 -9.80 -12.75 4.51
C VAL A 51 -9.68 -11.23 4.57
N SER A 52 -8.96 -10.62 3.62
CA SER A 52 -8.78 -9.16 3.57
C SER A 52 -10.07 -8.40 3.29
N LEU A 53 -10.95 -8.93 2.42
CA LEU A 53 -12.28 -8.36 2.20
C LEU A 53 -13.12 -8.39 3.48
N ALA A 54 -13.13 -9.54 4.16
CA ALA A 54 -13.84 -9.68 5.41
C ALA A 54 -13.30 -8.76 6.51
N GLN A 55 -11.96 -8.58 6.58
CA GLN A 55 -11.36 -7.61 7.50
C GLN A 55 -11.83 -6.18 7.25
N VAL A 56 -11.86 -5.73 5.97
CA VAL A 56 -12.40 -4.42 5.59
C VAL A 56 -13.86 -4.27 6.03
N LEU A 57 -14.67 -5.31 5.85
CA LEU A 57 -16.07 -5.34 6.29
C LEU A 57 -16.20 -5.34 7.81
N CYS A 58 -15.32 -6.04 8.54
CA CYS A 58 -15.34 -6.10 10.01
C CYS A 58 -14.89 -4.79 10.67
N GLU A 59 -13.87 -4.15 10.12
CA GLU A 59 -13.35 -2.89 10.68
C GLU A 59 -14.38 -1.76 10.66
N LEU A 60 -15.33 -1.76 9.71
CA LEU A 60 -16.42 -0.76 9.57
C LEU A 60 -15.98 0.69 9.74
N GLY A 61 -14.67 0.97 9.74
CA GLY A 61 -14.12 2.29 10.09
C GLY A 61 -14.30 2.71 11.56
N LEU A 62 -14.77 1.79 12.44
CA LEU A 62 -15.06 2.07 13.85
C LEU A 62 -13.81 2.49 14.62
N ALA A 63 -12.66 1.89 14.32
CA ALA A 63 -11.38 2.27 14.92
C ALA A 63 -11.04 3.75 14.71
N LYS A 64 -11.27 4.27 13.49
CA LYS A 64 -11.06 5.71 13.16
C LYS A 64 -12.06 6.59 13.87
N ALA A 65 -13.32 6.16 13.97
CA ALA A 65 -14.37 6.89 14.70
C ALA A 65 -14.02 7.02 16.20
N LEU A 66 -13.52 5.94 16.82
CA LEU A 66 -13.10 5.96 18.23
C LEU A 66 -11.90 6.87 18.50
N VAL A 67 -10.93 6.92 17.58
CA VAL A 67 -9.76 7.82 17.74
C VAL A 67 -10.16 9.29 17.68
N GLN A 68 -11.17 9.65 16.90
CA GLN A 68 -11.64 11.04 16.74
C GLN A 68 -12.66 11.48 17.80
N ARG A 69 -13.36 10.52 18.45
CA ARG A 69 -14.44 10.79 19.38
C ARG A 69 -13.93 11.28 20.73
N ASN A 70 -14.57 12.32 21.30
CA ASN A 70 -14.22 12.85 22.61
C ASN A 70 -15.30 12.56 23.68
N ASP A 71 -16.55 12.41 23.28
CA ASP A 71 -17.70 12.18 24.16
C ASP A 71 -18.03 10.68 24.27
N ARG A 72 -18.47 10.25 25.45
CA ARG A 72 -18.94 8.88 25.74
C ARG A 72 -18.00 7.79 25.20
N LEU A 73 -16.67 8.02 25.24
CA LEU A 73 -15.67 7.11 24.69
C LEU A 73 -15.72 5.69 25.29
N PRO A 74 -15.88 5.49 26.60
CA PRO A 74 -15.93 4.14 27.19
C PRO A 74 -17.10 3.31 26.62
N GLU A 75 -18.30 3.88 26.55
CA GLU A 75 -19.49 3.22 26.02
C GLU A 75 -19.38 2.97 24.52
N ALA A 76 -18.83 3.94 23.79
CA ALA A 76 -18.60 3.80 22.36
C ALA A 76 -17.56 2.70 22.04
N ALA A 77 -16.49 2.59 22.84
CA ALA A 77 -15.48 1.53 22.70
C ALA A 77 -16.07 0.14 22.95
N VAL A 78 -16.88 -0.02 23.98
CA VAL A 78 -17.55 -1.30 24.30
C VAL A 78 -18.57 -1.66 23.22
N THR A 79 -19.39 -0.73 22.78
CA THR A 79 -20.36 -0.93 21.70
C THR A 79 -19.67 -1.31 20.39
N ALA A 80 -18.61 -0.59 20.00
CA ALA A 80 -17.82 -0.88 18.82
C ALA A 80 -17.13 -2.26 18.90
N PHE A 81 -16.64 -2.65 20.08
CA PHE A 81 -16.05 -3.96 20.31
C PHE A 81 -17.04 -5.10 20.03
N TRP A 82 -18.25 -5.03 20.61
CA TRP A 82 -19.26 -6.04 20.39
C TRP A 82 -19.77 -6.08 18.97
N MET A 83 -19.86 -4.93 18.29
CA MET A 83 -20.16 -4.87 16.86
C MET A 83 -19.08 -5.58 16.05
N ASN A 84 -17.80 -5.24 16.25
CA ASN A 84 -16.68 -5.88 15.55
C ASN A 84 -16.64 -7.39 15.83
N ALA A 85 -16.83 -7.83 17.09
CA ALA A 85 -16.84 -9.22 17.48
C ALA A 85 -17.97 -10.01 16.77
N ALA A 86 -19.18 -9.44 16.72
CA ALA A 86 -20.31 -10.05 16.03
C ALA A 86 -20.07 -10.16 14.53
N PHE A 87 -19.57 -9.08 13.88
CA PHE A 87 -19.21 -9.10 12.46
C PHE A 87 -18.03 -10.03 12.18
N GLY A 88 -17.01 -10.05 13.03
CA GLY A 88 -15.88 -10.95 12.90
C GLY A 88 -16.28 -12.42 12.98
N LEU A 89 -17.17 -12.76 13.93
CA LEU A 89 -17.74 -14.12 14.05
C LEU A 89 -18.58 -14.48 12.81
N LEU A 90 -19.46 -13.57 12.38
CA LEU A 90 -20.28 -13.75 11.19
C LEU A 90 -19.41 -13.98 9.94
N MET A 91 -18.40 -13.15 9.71
CA MET A 91 -17.51 -13.29 8.54
C MET A 91 -16.69 -14.58 8.60
N THR A 92 -16.21 -14.97 9.80
CA THR A 92 -15.52 -16.26 10.01
C THR A 92 -16.43 -17.43 9.67
N ALA A 93 -17.67 -17.43 10.17
CA ALA A 93 -18.67 -18.48 9.88
C ALA A 93 -19.04 -18.51 8.39
N LEU A 94 -19.28 -17.35 7.77
CA LEU A 94 -19.55 -17.25 6.34
C LEU A 94 -18.38 -17.76 5.50
N ALA A 95 -17.16 -17.38 5.82
CA ALA A 95 -15.96 -17.85 5.11
C ALA A 95 -15.82 -19.38 5.24
N TRP A 96 -16.11 -19.94 6.40
CA TRP A 96 -16.05 -21.38 6.65
C TRP A 96 -17.08 -22.15 5.83
N VAL A 97 -18.33 -21.66 5.79
CA VAL A 97 -19.44 -22.26 5.02
C VAL A 97 -19.24 -22.06 3.51
N LEU A 98 -18.81 -20.88 3.09
CA LEU A 98 -18.63 -20.55 1.66
C LEU A 98 -17.30 -21.04 1.08
N ALA A 99 -16.38 -21.56 1.91
CA ALA A 99 -15.06 -22.01 1.47
C ALA A 99 -15.11 -22.98 0.26
N PRO A 100 -16.03 -23.98 0.19
CA PRO A 100 -16.11 -24.85 -0.99
C PRO A 100 -16.58 -24.12 -2.26
N ALA A 101 -17.46 -23.12 -2.12
CA ALA A 101 -17.91 -22.31 -3.25
C ALA A 101 -16.80 -21.38 -3.76
N ILE A 102 -16.03 -20.80 -2.87
CA ILE A 102 -14.87 -19.98 -3.17
C ILE A 102 -13.77 -20.82 -3.84
N ALA A 103 -13.50 -22.02 -3.36
CA ALA A 103 -12.56 -22.96 -3.98
C ALA A 103 -12.99 -23.32 -5.41
N ARG A 104 -14.27 -23.56 -5.64
CA ARG A 104 -14.81 -23.78 -7.00
C ARG A 104 -14.68 -22.53 -7.88
N PHE A 105 -14.85 -21.34 -7.30
CA PHE A 105 -14.66 -20.09 -8.03
C PHE A 105 -13.21 -19.93 -8.51
N PHE A 106 -12.22 -20.27 -7.71
CA PHE A 106 -10.79 -20.19 -8.09
C PHE A 106 -10.28 -21.46 -8.79
N GLY A 107 -11.04 -22.56 -8.80
CA GLY A 107 -10.68 -23.80 -9.49
C GLY A 107 -9.71 -24.72 -8.74
N ASP A 108 -9.45 -24.50 -7.44
CA ASP A 108 -8.55 -25.32 -6.64
C ASP A 108 -9.15 -25.64 -5.25
N SER A 109 -9.26 -26.94 -4.96
CA SER A 109 -9.85 -27.44 -3.71
C SER A 109 -9.04 -27.11 -2.46
N GLN A 110 -7.70 -26.95 -2.58
CA GLN A 110 -6.83 -26.59 -1.47
C GLN A 110 -7.17 -25.20 -0.90
N ILE A 111 -7.70 -24.30 -1.72
CA ILE A 111 -8.16 -22.98 -1.28
C ILE A 111 -9.27 -23.09 -0.22
N SER A 112 -10.16 -24.11 -0.31
CA SER A 112 -11.18 -24.34 0.72
C SER A 112 -10.55 -24.68 2.06
N VAL A 113 -9.52 -25.50 2.07
CA VAL A 113 -8.80 -25.90 3.29
C VAL A 113 -8.03 -24.70 3.86
N ALA A 114 -7.30 -23.99 3.03
CA ALA A 114 -6.55 -22.78 3.43
C ALA A 114 -7.48 -21.69 3.98
N LEU A 115 -8.62 -21.42 3.32
CA LEU A 115 -9.58 -20.41 3.76
C LEU A 115 -10.24 -20.77 5.09
N ARG A 116 -10.65 -22.03 5.27
CA ARG A 116 -11.18 -22.49 6.56
C ARG A 116 -10.16 -22.34 7.68
N ALA A 117 -8.90 -22.70 7.44
CA ALA A 117 -7.82 -22.56 8.40
C ALA A 117 -7.50 -21.09 8.71
N LEU A 118 -7.54 -20.19 7.71
CA LEU A 118 -7.30 -18.76 7.88
C LEU A 118 -8.52 -17.97 8.40
N SER A 119 -9.74 -18.53 8.35
CA SER A 119 -10.93 -17.79 8.75
C SER A 119 -10.90 -17.25 10.19
N PRO A 120 -10.26 -17.89 11.21
CA PRO A 120 -10.13 -17.32 12.55
C PRO A 120 -9.37 -15.98 12.60
N VAL A 121 -8.55 -15.68 11.59
CA VAL A 121 -7.85 -14.40 11.48
C VAL A 121 -8.84 -13.23 11.43
N MET A 122 -10.00 -13.41 10.81
CA MET A 122 -11.04 -12.39 10.73
C MET A 122 -11.58 -12.04 12.12
N LEU A 123 -11.89 -13.06 12.92
CA LEU A 123 -12.33 -12.86 14.30
C LEU A 123 -11.23 -12.25 15.18
N LEU A 124 -10.00 -12.76 15.07
CA LEU A 124 -8.86 -12.21 15.82
C LEU A 124 -8.61 -10.73 15.49
N SER A 125 -8.68 -10.35 14.20
CA SER A 125 -8.55 -8.96 13.78
C SER A 125 -9.69 -8.10 14.37
N ALA A 126 -10.92 -8.58 14.33
CA ALA A 126 -12.07 -7.88 14.89
C ALA A 126 -11.95 -7.65 16.40
N LEU A 127 -11.50 -8.68 17.15
CA LEU A 127 -11.30 -8.60 18.61
C LEU A 127 -10.12 -7.68 19.01
N THR A 128 -9.17 -7.43 18.13
CA THR A 128 -7.98 -6.60 18.41
C THR A 128 -8.14 -5.15 17.93
N ALA A 129 -9.10 -4.85 17.06
CA ALA A 129 -9.28 -3.54 16.45
C ALA A 129 -9.50 -2.42 17.49
N VAL A 130 -10.40 -2.63 18.45
CA VAL A 130 -10.71 -1.63 19.49
C VAL A 130 -9.55 -1.45 20.48
N PRO A 131 -8.97 -2.49 21.08
CA PRO A 131 -7.77 -2.34 21.91
C PRO A 131 -6.64 -1.59 21.20
N MET A 132 -6.40 -1.89 19.93
CA MET A 132 -5.39 -1.19 19.12
C MET A 132 -5.71 0.31 18.96
N ALA A 133 -6.96 0.66 18.65
CA ALA A 133 -7.40 2.05 18.49
C ALA A 133 -7.25 2.85 19.80
N LEU A 134 -7.60 2.26 20.95
CA LEU A 134 -7.45 2.89 22.26
C LEU A 134 -5.98 3.12 22.61
N LEU A 135 -5.11 2.14 22.38
CA LEU A 135 -3.66 2.29 22.58
C LEU A 135 -3.05 3.38 21.69
N GLN A 136 -3.52 3.52 20.44
CA GLN A 136 -3.12 4.62 19.55
C GLN A 136 -3.54 5.97 20.11
N ARG A 137 -4.78 6.08 20.59
CA ARG A 137 -5.33 7.30 21.18
C ARG A 137 -4.58 7.71 22.45
N GLU A 138 -4.20 6.74 23.29
CA GLU A 138 -3.46 6.94 24.54
C GLU A 138 -1.95 7.16 24.32
N PHE A 139 -1.48 7.21 23.08
CA PHE A 139 -0.05 7.29 22.74
C PHE A 139 0.81 6.18 23.33
N ARG A 140 0.23 4.99 23.61
CA ARG A 140 0.93 3.83 24.15
C ARG A 140 1.66 3.03 23.05
N PHE A 141 2.51 3.72 22.28
CA PHE A 141 3.19 3.12 21.13
C PHE A 141 4.21 2.03 21.50
N LYS A 142 4.68 1.97 22.74
CA LYS A 142 5.53 0.86 23.22
C LYS A 142 4.78 -0.49 23.17
N THR A 143 3.53 -0.52 23.62
CA THR A 143 2.70 -1.74 23.56
C THR A 143 2.39 -2.11 22.10
N LEU A 144 2.07 -1.13 21.26
CA LEU A 144 1.85 -1.33 19.82
C LEU A 144 3.12 -1.83 19.11
N PHE A 145 4.30 -1.35 19.51
CA PHE A 145 5.58 -1.85 19.02
C PHE A 145 5.74 -3.35 19.29
N TRP A 146 5.58 -3.78 20.54
CA TRP A 146 5.72 -5.19 20.91
C TRP A 146 4.67 -6.07 20.22
N SER A 147 3.44 -5.59 20.09
CA SER A 147 2.38 -6.28 19.36
C SER A 147 2.75 -6.50 17.89
N ARG A 148 3.23 -5.44 17.20
CA ARG A 148 3.66 -5.54 15.80
C ARG A 148 4.90 -6.41 15.64
N LEU A 149 5.88 -6.26 16.54
CA LEU A 149 7.12 -7.03 16.49
C LEU A 149 6.86 -8.53 16.68
N THR A 150 6.04 -8.93 17.65
CA THR A 150 5.69 -10.34 17.85
C THR A 150 4.88 -10.88 16.69
N GLY A 151 3.94 -10.09 16.13
CA GLY A 151 3.19 -10.43 14.93
C GLY A 151 4.05 -10.60 13.68
N ALA A 152 5.23 -9.97 13.61
CA ALA A 152 6.16 -10.09 12.49
C ALA A 152 7.27 -11.14 12.73
N ALA A 153 7.70 -11.33 13.99
CA ALA A 153 8.82 -12.21 14.32
C ALA A 153 8.42 -13.68 14.51
N LEU A 154 7.22 -13.95 14.98
CA LEU A 154 6.77 -15.34 15.24
C LEU A 154 6.32 -16.12 13.99
N PRO A 155 5.73 -15.51 12.94
CA PRO A 155 5.43 -16.22 11.70
C PRO A 155 6.61 -17.01 11.11
N PRO A 156 7.82 -16.44 10.94
CA PRO A 156 8.95 -17.20 10.44
C PRO A 156 9.37 -18.35 11.34
N MET A 157 9.25 -18.19 12.68
CA MET A 157 9.62 -19.23 13.63
C MET A 157 8.73 -20.47 13.55
N ALA A 158 7.47 -20.31 13.15
CA ALA A 158 6.55 -21.43 12.92
C ALA A 158 6.55 -21.87 11.45
N GLY A 159 6.52 -20.92 10.50
CA GLY A 159 6.38 -21.19 9.08
C GLY A 159 7.62 -21.80 8.44
N ILE A 160 8.83 -21.30 8.75
CA ILE A 160 10.07 -21.82 8.12
C ILE A 160 10.33 -23.28 8.46
N PRO A 161 10.27 -23.74 9.74
CA PRO A 161 10.44 -25.17 10.05
C PRO A 161 9.39 -26.05 9.36
N LEU A 162 8.13 -25.58 9.28
CA LEU A 162 7.06 -26.33 8.64
C LEU A 162 7.27 -26.40 7.11
N ALA A 163 7.75 -25.31 6.47
CA ALA A 163 8.12 -25.32 5.07
C ALA A 163 9.25 -26.32 4.77
N LEU A 164 10.29 -26.33 5.60
CA LEU A 164 11.42 -27.26 5.47
C LEU A 164 11.02 -28.72 5.69
N ALA A 165 9.98 -28.96 6.52
CA ALA A 165 9.39 -30.29 6.71
C ALA A 165 8.43 -30.70 5.58
N GLY A 166 8.30 -29.91 4.48
CA GLY A 166 7.44 -30.22 3.34
C GLY A 166 5.97 -29.89 3.53
N GLY A 167 5.64 -28.99 4.49
CA GLY A 167 4.27 -28.62 4.81
C GLY A 167 3.56 -27.78 3.73
N GLY A 168 4.23 -27.39 2.63
CA GLY A 168 3.63 -26.63 1.51
C GLY A 168 2.94 -25.36 2.01
N PHE A 169 1.75 -25.07 1.48
CA PHE A 169 0.97 -23.86 1.84
C PHE A 169 0.63 -23.74 3.34
N TRP A 170 0.66 -24.86 4.10
CA TRP A 170 0.46 -24.84 5.54
C TRP A 170 1.50 -24.00 6.30
N ALA A 171 2.71 -23.90 5.77
CA ALA A 171 3.74 -23.06 6.36
C ALA A 171 3.33 -21.58 6.42
N LEU A 172 2.68 -21.09 5.35
CA LEU A 172 2.13 -19.73 5.27
C LEU A 172 0.90 -19.55 6.18
N VAL A 173 0.00 -20.55 6.18
CA VAL A 173 -1.22 -20.54 7.01
C VAL A 173 -0.88 -20.51 8.50
N VAL A 174 -0.06 -21.47 8.96
CA VAL A 174 0.33 -21.56 10.37
C VAL A 174 1.14 -20.35 10.80
N GLY A 175 2.08 -19.89 9.97
CA GLY A 175 2.82 -18.66 10.24
C GLY A 175 1.89 -17.46 10.45
N THR A 176 0.91 -17.27 9.58
CA THR A 176 -0.07 -16.19 9.68
C THR A 176 -0.89 -16.30 10.98
N LEU A 177 -1.39 -17.47 11.31
CA LEU A 177 -2.18 -17.71 12.53
C LEU A 177 -1.36 -17.43 13.79
N VAL A 178 -0.13 -17.96 13.88
CA VAL A 178 0.78 -17.72 14.99
C VAL A 178 1.06 -16.24 15.19
N GLY A 179 1.32 -15.51 14.10
CA GLY A 179 1.52 -14.06 14.16
C GLY A 179 0.30 -13.31 14.67
N GLN A 180 -0.90 -13.62 14.16
CA GLN A 180 -2.14 -12.98 14.59
C GLN A 180 -2.49 -13.30 16.06
N ILE A 181 -2.33 -14.54 16.47
CA ILE A 181 -2.54 -14.95 17.88
C ILE A 181 -1.56 -14.22 18.79
N ALA A 182 -0.27 -14.18 18.44
CA ALA A 182 0.74 -13.49 19.23
C ALA A 182 0.45 -11.99 19.36
N GLN A 183 0.07 -11.35 18.25
CA GLN A 183 -0.36 -9.96 18.27
C GLN A 183 -1.57 -9.73 19.18
N ALA A 184 -2.57 -10.60 19.09
CA ALA A 184 -3.76 -10.54 19.94
C ALA A 184 -3.40 -10.71 21.42
N VAL A 185 -2.58 -11.70 21.76
CA VAL A 185 -2.13 -11.95 23.14
C VAL A 185 -1.45 -10.72 23.73
N VAL A 186 -0.50 -10.09 23.02
CA VAL A 186 0.16 -8.87 23.49
C VAL A 186 -0.83 -7.72 23.68
N LEU A 187 -1.75 -7.51 22.75
CA LEU A 187 -2.76 -6.44 22.85
C LEU A 187 -3.69 -6.67 24.05
N TRP A 188 -4.10 -7.90 24.29
CA TRP A 188 -5.02 -8.23 25.39
C TRP A 188 -4.33 -8.30 26.77
N THR A 189 -3.09 -8.73 26.86
CA THR A 189 -2.36 -8.80 28.13
C THR A 189 -1.78 -7.47 28.57
N ALA A 190 -1.16 -6.73 27.61
CA ALA A 190 -0.49 -5.46 27.90
C ALA A 190 -1.38 -4.23 27.67
N GLY A 191 -2.53 -4.37 27.00
CA GLY A 191 -3.45 -3.28 26.68
C GLY A 191 -4.15 -2.70 27.91
N GLY A 192 -4.54 -3.52 28.84
CA GLY A 192 -5.20 -3.13 30.10
C GLY A 192 -6.70 -2.85 29.98
N TRP A 193 -7.24 -2.62 28.77
CA TRP A 193 -8.66 -2.44 28.53
C TRP A 193 -9.41 -3.79 28.49
N ARG A 194 -10.65 -3.79 29.02
CA ARG A 194 -11.54 -4.96 28.99
C ARG A 194 -12.95 -4.50 28.62
N PRO A 195 -13.66 -5.22 27.72
CA PRO A 195 -15.04 -4.90 27.41
C PRO A 195 -15.97 -5.28 28.58
N THR A 196 -16.94 -4.42 28.84
CA THR A 196 -18.10 -4.75 29.70
C THR A 196 -19.20 -5.39 28.84
N LEU A 197 -20.17 -6.05 29.46
CA LEU A 197 -21.34 -6.66 28.77
C LEU A 197 -22.45 -5.65 28.51
N THR A 198 -22.09 -4.39 28.24
CA THR A 198 -23.06 -3.33 27.94
C THR A 198 -23.07 -3.05 26.44
N PHE A 199 -24.27 -2.80 25.91
CA PHE A 199 -24.43 -2.45 24.49
C PHE A 199 -25.45 -1.32 24.33
N ASP A 200 -25.04 -0.23 23.73
CA ASP A 200 -25.89 0.94 23.45
C ASP A 200 -26.30 0.92 21.97
N ARG A 201 -27.61 0.65 21.72
CA ARG A 201 -28.17 0.59 20.37
C ARG A 201 -28.16 1.95 19.66
N ALA A 202 -28.33 3.05 20.41
CA ALA A 202 -28.30 4.38 19.83
C ALA A 202 -26.88 4.74 19.34
N LEU A 203 -25.87 4.45 20.17
CA LEU A 203 -24.45 4.59 19.77
C LEU A 203 -24.08 3.68 18.59
N ALA A 204 -24.58 2.46 18.56
CA ALA A 204 -24.35 1.55 17.45
C ALA A 204 -24.90 2.13 16.12
N ALA A 205 -26.11 2.67 16.12
CA ALA A 205 -26.72 3.29 14.94
C ALA A 205 -25.95 4.54 14.49
N GLU A 206 -25.48 5.36 15.43
CA GLU A 206 -24.66 6.54 15.16
C GLU A 206 -23.31 6.13 14.53
N LEU A 207 -22.61 5.16 15.10
CA LEU A 207 -21.35 4.63 14.59
C LEU A 207 -21.52 4.05 13.18
N LEU A 208 -22.57 3.28 12.90
CA LEU A 208 -22.85 2.74 11.57
C LEU A 208 -23.13 3.83 10.53
N ARG A 209 -23.83 4.90 10.94
CA ARG A 209 -24.11 6.05 10.05
C ARG A 209 -22.81 6.75 9.60
N PHE A 210 -21.88 6.92 10.50
CA PHE A 210 -20.55 7.45 10.19
C PHE A 210 -19.75 6.46 9.32
N SER A 211 -19.78 5.18 9.67
CA SER A 211 -18.96 4.12 9.08
C SER A 211 -19.28 3.82 7.62
N ARG A 212 -20.51 4.04 7.16
CA ARG A 212 -20.94 3.71 5.78
C ARG A 212 -20.06 4.34 4.69
N TRP A 213 -19.64 5.59 4.88
CA TRP A 213 -18.78 6.29 3.92
C TRP A 213 -17.33 5.85 4.00
N VAL A 214 -16.86 5.57 5.22
CA VAL A 214 -15.52 5.02 5.46
C VAL A 214 -15.42 3.62 4.86
N LEU A 215 -16.45 2.80 5.03
CA LEU A 215 -16.54 1.46 4.45
C LEU A 215 -16.54 1.50 2.92
N LEU A 216 -17.32 2.38 2.31
CA LEU A 216 -17.33 2.54 0.85
C LEU A 216 -15.94 2.90 0.31
N ALA A 217 -15.26 3.85 0.94
CA ALA A 217 -13.90 4.21 0.56
C ALA A 217 -12.91 3.04 0.75
N ALA A 218 -13.07 2.27 1.84
CA ALA A 218 -12.23 1.11 2.11
C ALA A 218 -12.47 -0.03 1.10
N LEU A 219 -13.72 -0.26 0.68
CA LEU A 219 -14.06 -1.24 -0.37
C LEU A 219 -13.50 -0.85 -1.73
N LEU A 220 -13.55 0.44 -2.09
CA LEU A 220 -12.90 0.92 -3.30
C LEU A 220 -11.37 0.71 -3.25
N GLY A 221 -10.74 1.02 -2.10
CA GLY A 221 -9.32 0.77 -1.88
C GLY A 221 -8.96 -0.72 -1.93
N TRP A 222 -9.82 -1.58 -1.37
CA TRP A 222 -9.67 -3.04 -1.48
C TRP A 222 -9.75 -3.49 -2.93
N GLY A 223 -10.73 -3.00 -3.69
CA GLY A 223 -10.86 -3.30 -5.12
C GLY A 223 -9.60 -2.94 -5.90
N TYR A 224 -9.05 -1.76 -5.66
CA TYR A 224 -7.77 -1.36 -6.27
C TYR A 224 -6.60 -2.28 -5.95
N THR A 225 -6.59 -2.87 -4.74
CA THR A 225 -5.47 -3.70 -4.26
C THR A 225 -5.59 -5.16 -4.70
N TRP A 226 -6.82 -5.65 -4.91
CA TRP A 226 -7.07 -7.09 -5.04
C TRP A 226 -7.79 -7.50 -6.32
N LEU A 227 -8.44 -6.58 -7.05
CA LEU A 227 -9.22 -6.89 -8.24
C LEU A 227 -8.41 -7.66 -9.29
N ASP A 228 -7.18 -7.23 -9.54
CA ASP A 228 -6.24 -7.87 -10.45
C ASP A 228 -5.91 -9.30 -10.03
N ALA A 229 -5.59 -9.51 -8.75
CA ALA A 229 -5.29 -10.83 -8.20
C ALA A 229 -6.50 -11.78 -8.23
N VAL A 230 -7.71 -11.25 -7.95
CA VAL A 230 -8.96 -12.03 -8.06
C VAL A 230 -9.17 -12.53 -9.49
N ILE A 231 -8.96 -11.66 -10.48
CA ILE A 231 -9.13 -11.98 -11.88
C ILE A 231 -8.08 -13.00 -12.34
N VAL A 232 -6.79 -12.75 -12.00
CA VAL A 232 -5.71 -13.71 -12.31
C VAL A 232 -5.98 -15.06 -11.68
N GLY A 233 -6.29 -15.12 -10.39
CA GLY A 233 -6.55 -16.36 -9.68
C GLY A 233 -7.78 -17.12 -10.22
N ARG A 234 -8.84 -16.40 -10.63
CA ARG A 234 -10.05 -17.01 -11.19
C ARG A 234 -9.83 -17.64 -12.56
N TYR A 235 -9.10 -16.98 -13.45
CA TYR A 235 -9.00 -17.36 -14.85
C TYR A 235 -7.72 -18.14 -15.19
N LEU A 236 -6.61 -17.88 -14.47
CA LEU A 236 -5.32 -18.52 -14.73
C LEU A 236 -4.93 -19.54 -13.64
N GLY A 237 -5.62 -19.56 -12.50
CA GLY A 237 -5.40 -20.54 -11.45
C GLY A 237 -4.37 -20.15 -10.40
N ALA A 238 -4.11 -21.07 -9.43
CA ALA A 238 -3.30 -20.80 -8.25
C ALA A 238 -1.82 -20.57 -8.59
N HIS A 239 -1.26 -21.29 -9.57
CA HIS A 239 0.14 -21.12 -9.96
C HIS A 239 0.43 -19.69 -10.43
N GLU A 240 -0.32 -19.21 -11.40
CA GLU A 240 -0.18 -17.86 -11.96
C GLU A 240 -0.50 -16.77 -10.92
N MET A 241 -1.47 -17.02 -10.06
CA MET A 241 -1.77 -16.13 -8.94
C MET A 241 -0.60 -16.05 -7.95
N GLY A 242 0.07 -17.17 -7.71
CA GLY A 242 1.28 -17.23 -6.90
C GLY A 242 2.42 -16.41 -7.49
N LEU A 243 2.73 -16.60 -8.77
CA LEU A 243 3.73 -15.80 -9.51
C LEU A 243 3.40 -14.30 -9.45
N TYR A 244 2.15 -13.96 -9.76
CA TYR A 244 1.68 -12.57 -9.79
C TYR A 244 1.77 -11.88 -8.45
N ARG A 245 1.26 -12.51 -7.38
CA ARG A 245 1.26 -11.93 -6.04
C ARG A 245 2.66 -11.86 -5.42
N THR A 246 3.47 -12.88 -5.64
CA THR A 246 4.85 -12.94 -5.13
C THR A 246 5.75 -11.94 -5.84
N GLY A 247 5.70 -11.86 -7.17
CA GLY A 247 6.42 -10.84 -7.94
C GLY A 247 5.99 -9.42 -7.55
N GLY A 248 4.67 -9.19 -7.40
CA GLY A 248 4.12 -7.91 -6.95
C GLY A 248 4.52 -7.54 -5.52
N ALA A 249 4.61 -8.52 -4.61
CA ALA A 249 5.07 -8.30 -3.24
C ALA A 249 6.53 -7.83 -3.20
N LEU A 250 7.43 -8.44 -4.00
CA LEU A 250 8.82 -7.99 -4.13
C LEU A 250 8.90 -6.55 -4.64
N VAL A 251 8.15 -6.21 -5.68
CA VAL A 251 8.10 -4.86 -6.21
C VAL A 251 7.63 -3.87 -5.15
N THR A 252 6.51 -4.18 -4.50
CA THR A 252 5.95 -3.32 -3.43
C THR A 252 6.95 -3.13 -2.28
N LEU A 253 7.71 -4.15 -1.95
CA LEU A 253 8.73 -4.10 -0.91
C LEU A 253 9.85 -3.12 -1.28
N VAL A 254 10.43 -3.25 -2.46
CA VAL A 254 11.52 -2.38 -2.94
C VAL A 254 11.09 -0.91 -2.93
N PHE A 255 9.94 -0.62 -3.53
CA PHE A 255 9.42 0.74 -3.61
C PHE A 255 8.92 1.26 -2.25
N GLY A 256 8.29 0.42 -1.44
CA GLY A 256 7.77 0.77 -0.13
C GLY A 256 8.85 1.18 0.87
N LEU A 257 10.00 0.49 0.88
CA LEU A 257 11.13 0.84 1.76
C LEU A 257 11.66 2.25 1.49
N VAL A 258 11.71 2.64 0.22
CA VAL A 258 12.28 3.94 -0.18
C VAL A 258 11.29 5.09 0.06
N PHE A 259 10.01 4.89 -0.22
CA PHE A 259 9.07 6.01 -0.40
C PHE A 259 8.02 6.16 0.71
N ALA A 260 7.65 5.12 1.43
CA ALA A 260 6.62 5.25 2.46
C ALA A 260 6.97 6.27 3.57
N PRO A 261 8.23 6.47 3.98
CA PRO A 261 8.57 7.51 4.95
C PRO A 261 8.40 8.94 4.44
N ILE A 262 8.37 9.14 3.12
CA ILE A 262 8.32 10.46 2.49
C ILE A 262 6.90 11.04 2.50
N LEU A 263 5.87 10.19 2.32
CA LEU A 263 4.48 10.61 2.18
C LEU A 263 3.96 11.51 3.33
N PRO A 264 4.16 11.19 4.63
CA PRO A 264 3.68 12.04 5.72
C PRO A 264 4.35 13.43 5.76
N VAL A 265 5.63 13.49 5.36
CA VAL A 265 6.38 14.76 5.28
C VAL A 265 5.81 15.63 4.18
N LEU A 266 5.48 15.04 3.04
CA LEU A 266 4.88 15.76 1.91
C LEU A 266 3.50 16.30 2.22
N TYR A 267 2.66 15.53 2.90
CA TYR A 267 1.36 16.03 3.36
C TYR A 267 1.50 17.29 4.22
N SER A 268 2.43 17.28 5.18
CA SER A 268 2.72 18.44 6.03
C SER A 268 3.23 19.64 5.23
N LEU A 269 4.09 19.41 4.24
CA LEU A 269 4.62 20.45 3.36
C LEU A 269 3.50 21.07 2.51
N PHE A 270 2.66 20.26 1.90
CA PHE A 270 1.55 20.72 1.07
C PHE A 270 0.49 21.48 1.90
N SER A 271 0.15 20.98 3.09
CA SER A 271 -0.79 21.65 3.99
C SER A 271 -0.31 23.04 4.41
N ARG A 272 0.99 23.21 4.69
CA ARG A 272 1.56 24.52 5.01
C ARG A 272 1.61 25.46 3.81
N SER A 273 1.66 24.94 2.62
CA SER A 273 1.78 25.70 1.36
C SER A 273 0.43 25.93 0.68
N GLN A 274 -0.69 25.45 1.23
CA GLN A 274 -2.01 25.46 0.58
C GLN A 274 -2.52 26.85 0.18
N HIS A 275 -2.16 27.91 0.93
CA HIS A 275 -2.54 29.29 0.64
C HIS A 275 -1.58 30.03 -0.30
N ASN A 276 -0.47 29.38 -0.72
CA ASN A 276 0.54 29.93 -1.62
C ASN A 276 0.68 29.00 -2.83
N LEU A 277 -0.17 29.17 -3.84
CA LEU A 277 -0.17 28.34 -5.05
C LEU A 277 1.19 28.25 -5.76
N PRO A 278 1.97 29.34 -5.93
CA PRO A 278 3.31 29.27 -6.52
C PRO A 278 4.27 28.38 -5.71
N LEU A 279 4.24 28.46 -4.38
CA LEU A 279 5.04 27.62 -3.49
C LEU A 279 4.59 26.17 -3.55
N LEU A 280 3.29 25.92 -3.52
CA LEU A 280 2.70 24.58 -3.63
C LEU A 280 3.10 23.90 -4.95
N ARG A 281 2.97 24.62 -6.09
CA ARG A 281 3.36 24.12 -7.42
C ARG A 281 4.86 23.79 -7.49
N SER A 282 5.71 24.69 -7.01
CA SER A 282 7.16 24.47 -7.02
C SER A 282 7.56 23.31 -6.12
N SER A 283 6.97 23.19 -4.91
CA SER A 283 7.20 22.07 -3.99
C SER A 283 6.81 20.73 -4.60
N LEU A 284 5.62 20.66 -5.20
CA LEU A 284 5.14 19.44 -5.85
C LEU A 284 6.05 19.02 -7.01
N LEU A 285 6.44 19.96 -7.89
CA LEU A 285 7.33 19.66 -9.02
C LEU A 285 8.72 19.21 -8.57
N VAL A 286 9.28 19.81 -7.53
CA VAL A 286 10.56 19.35 -6.95
C VAL A 286 10.44 17.91 -6.46
N VAL A 287 9.37 17.61 -5.71
CA VAL A 287 9.15 16.28 -5.15
C VAL A 287 8.95 15.24 -6.25
N VAL A 288 8.07 15.52 -7.22
CA VAL A 288 7.83 14.61 -8.36
C VAL A 288 9.13 14.34 -9.10
N ARG A 289 9.93 15.37 -9.41
CA ARG A 289 11.19 15.20 -10.16
C ARG A 289 12.25 14.45 -9.37
N LEU A 290 12.44 14.76 -8.07
CA LEU A 290 13.36 14.03 -7.22
C LEU A 290 12.95 12.56 -7.09
N SER A 291 11.67 12.29 -6.91
CA SER A 291 11.16 10.92 -6.87
C SER A 291 11.40 10.20 -8.19
N THR A 292 11.15 10.86 -9.31
CA THR A 292 11.35 10.32 -10.67
C THR A 292 12.80 9.91 -10.91
N LEU A 293 13.77 10.73 -10.46
CA LEU A 293 15.20 10.44 -10.59
C LEU A 293 15.66 9.19 -9.81
N VAL A 294 14.88 8.72 -8.87
CA VAL A 294 15.17 7.48 -8.11
C VAL A 294 14.29 6.34 -8.58
N VAL A 295 12.99 6.59 -8.70
CA VAL A 295 11.98 5.54 -8.95
C VAL A 295 12.11 4.92 -10.34
N LEU A 296 12.26 5.77 -11.36
CA LEU A 296 12.31 5.25 -12.73
C LEU A 296 13.60 4.49 -13.03
N PRO A 297 14.81 4.91 -12.61
CA PRO A 297 16.00 4.08 -12.67
C PRO A 297 15.86 2.74 -11.93
N VAL A 298 15.28 2.74 -10.73
CA VAL A 298 15.03 1.50 -9.97
C VAL A 298 14.07 0.57 -10.74
N ALA A 299 13.02 1.13 -11.35
CA ALA A 299 12.10 0.35 -12.19
C ALA A 299 12.80 -0.24 -13.43
N MET A 300 13.60 0.56 -14.12
CA MET A 300 14.37 0.11 -15.29
C MET A 300 15.42 -0.96 -14.92
N LEU A 301 16.11 -0.79 -13.79
CA LEU A 301 17.05 -1.80 -13.29
C LEU A 301 16.32 -3.09 -12.89
N ALA A 302 15.16 -3.01 -12.25
CA ALA A 302 14.34 -4.17 -11.92
C ALA A 302 13.85 -4.90 -13.17
N TYR A 303 13.52 -4.16 -14.24
CA TYR A 303 13.20 -4.73 -15.56
C TYR A 303 14.42 -5.45 -16.17
N ALA A 304 15.58 -4.82 -16.19
CA ALA A 304 16.81 -5.38 -16.76
C ALA A 304 17.30 -6.62 -16.01
N LEU A 305 17.18 -6.60 -14.69
CA LEU A 305 17.66 -7.68 -13.81
C LEU A 305 16.56 -8.67 -13.40
N ARG A 306 15.42 -8.69 -14.08
CA ARG A 306 14.23 -9.48 -13.73
C ARG A 306 14.53 -10.95 -13.43
N ASP A 307 15.30 -11.60 -14.27
CA ASP A 307 15.63 -13.02 -14.14
C ASP A 307 16.62 -13.27 -12.99
N VAL A 308 17.59 -12.35 -12.83
CA VAL A 308 18.53 -12.38 -11.70
C VAL A 308 17.79 -12.13 -10.38
N LEU A 309 16.86 -11.17 -10.33
CA LEU A 309 16.05 -10.90 -9.13
C LEU A 309 15.16 -12.10 -8.78
N ALA A 310 14.53 -12.73 -9.77
CA ALA A 310 13.71 -13.92 -9.54
C ALA A 310 14.57 -15.08 -9.01
N SER A 311 15.67 -15.44 -9.67
CA SER A 311 16.52 -16.56 -9.28
C SER A 311 17.27 -16.31 -7.97
N VAL A 312 17.85 -15.11 -7.77
CA VAL A 312 18.65 -14.81 -6.57
C VAL A 312 17.77 -14.59 -5.34
N LEU A 313 16.63 -13.93 -5.46
CA LEU A 313 15.77 -13.65 -4.30
C LEU A 313 14.79 -14.79 -4.00
N LEU A 314 14.14 -15.35 -5.03
CA LEU A 314 13.10 -16.35 -4.85
C LEU A 314 13.61 -17.78 -5.10
N GLY A 315 14.62 -17.95 -5.95
CA GLY A 315 15.17 -19.25 -6.34
C GLY A 315 14.66 -19.72 -7.72
N ASP A 316 15.27 -20.79 -8.25
CA ASP A 316 15.06 -21.25 -9.64
C ASP A 316 13.62 -21.65 -9.97
N ARG A 317 12.84 -22.05 -8.97
CA ARG A 317 11.41 -22.40 -9.12
C ARG A 317 10.54 -21.21 -9.51
N TRP A 318 11.07 -19.98 -9.44
CA TRP A 318 10.36 -18.73 -9.65
C TRP A 318 10.84 -17.99 -10.90
N HIS A 319 11.55 -18.64 -11.82
CA HIS A 319 12.08 -17.94 -13.00
C HIS A 319 10.97 -17.24 -13.80
N GLU A 320 9.77 -17.83 -13.90
CA GLU A 320 8.61 -17.22 -14.55
C GLU A 320 8.13 -15.92 -13.84
N ALA A 321 8.43 -15.75 -12.56
CA ALA A 321 8.13 -14.51 -11.85
C ALA A 321 8.99 -13.32 -12.32
N GLY A 322 10.08 -13.55 -13.07
CA GLY A 322 10.90 -12.50 -13.63
C GLY A 322 10.11 -11.52 -14.48
N GLN A 323 9.27 -12.01 -15.39
CA GLN A 323 8.41 -11.16 -16.22
C GLN A 323 7.39 -10.37 -15.39
N VAL A 324 6.83 -10.97 -14.34
CA VAL A 324 5.92 -10.30 -13.41
C VAL A 324 6.63 -9.16 -12.69
N ILE A 325 7.84 -9.42 -12.15
CA ILE A 325 8.68 -8.42 -11.47
C ILE A 325 8.98 -7.26 -12.42
N ALA A 326 9.41 -7.57 -13.64
CA ALA A 326 9.75 -6.57 -14.66
C ALA A 326 8.61 -5.60 -14.93
N VAL A 327 7.46 -6.13 -15.33
CA VAL A 327 6.33 -5.30 -15.76
C VAL A 327 5.69 -4.57 -14.57
N LEU A 328 5.56 -5.23 -13.42
CA LEU A 328 5.02 -4.59 -12.22
C LEU A 328 5.97 -3.52 -11.66
N ALA A 329 7.29 -3.69 -11.73
CA ALA A 329 8.24 -2.65 -11.35
C ALA A 329 8.12 -1.41 -12.24
N MET A 330 7.98 -1.60 -13.56
CA MET A 330 7.72 -0.50 -14.50
C MET A 330 6.39 0.19 -14.20
N ALA A 331 5.31 -0.57 -14.01
CA ALA A 331 4.01 -0.02 -13.64
C ALA A 331 4.07 0.76 -12.32
N GLN A 332 4.72 0.21 -11.30
CA GLN A 332 4.91 0.88 -10.01
C GLN A 332 5.75 2.15 -10.16
N GLY A 333 6.87 2.09 -10.89
CA GLY A 333 7.72 3.25 -11.17
C GLY A 333 6.95 4.40 -11.81
N ILE A 334 6.14 4.10 -12.82
CA ILE A 334 5.30 5.06 -13.53
C ILE A 334 4.19 5.62 -12.63
N ALA A 335 3.54 4.77 -11.82
CA ALA A 335 2.50 5.20 -10.89
C ALA A 335 3.01 6.19 -9.84
N TRP A 336 4.29 6.14 -9.47
CA TRP A 336 4.89 7.07 -8.51
C TRP A 336 4.94 8.53 -8.97
N LEU A 337 4.84 8.81 -10.27
CA LEU A 337 4.73 10.18 -10.78
C LEU A 337 3.51 10.92 -10.22
N VAL A 338 2.47 10.20 -9.88
CA VAL A 338 1.19 10.73 -9.37
C VAL A 338 0.84 10.27 -7.95
N ALA A 339 1.73 9.52 -7.30
CA ALA A 339 1.50 8.96 -5.96
C ALA A 339 1.21 10.03 -4.89
N PHE A 340 1.69 11.25 -5.11
CA PHE A 340 1.53 12.38 -4.19
C PHE A 340 0.20 13.14 -4.37
N ASN A 341 -0.56 12.85 -5.42
CA ASN A 341 -1.79 13.58 -5.75
C ASN A 341 -2.86 13.44 -4.67
N GLY A 342 -3.00 12.25 -4.05
CA GLY A 342 -3.94 12.05 -2.96
C GLY A 342 -3.64 12.98 -1.77
N GLU A 343 -2.37 13.10 -1.37
CA GLU A 343 -1.95 14.02 -0.32
C GLU A 343 -2.16 15.49 -0.71
N LEU A 344 -1.89 15.82 -1.97
CA LEU A 344 -2.13 17.14 -2.53
C LEU A 344 -3.62 17.50 -2.44
N TYR A 345 -4.52 16.64 -2.92
CA TYR A 345 -5.96 16.91 -2.93
C TYR A 345 -6.53 17.11 -1.52
N ARG A 346 -6.08 16.29 -0.56
CA ARG A 346 -6.44 16.43 0.85
C ARG A 346 -5.89 17.73 1.45
N ALA A 347 -4.65 18.07 1.15
CA ALA A 347 -4.01 19.29 1.66
C ALA A 347 -4.70 20.58 1.18
N VAL A 348 -5.18 20.60 -0.07
CA VAL A 348 -5.92 21.77 -0.63
C VAL A 348 -7.42 21.74 -0.36
N GLY A 349 -7.91 20.80 0.47
CA GLY A 349 -9.31 20.69 0.84
C GLY A 349 -10.23 20.17 -0.28
N ARG A 350 -9.71 19.48 -1.28
CA ARG A 350 -10.47 18.91 -2.39
C ARG A 350 -10.37 17.37 -2.49
N PRO A 351 -10.71 16.61 -1.44
CA PRO A 351 -10.56 15.15 -1.43
C PRO A 351 -11.41 14.44 -2.49
N LEU A 352 -12.52 15.04 -2.94
CA LEU A 352 -13.33 14.50 -4.04
C LEU A 352 -12.57 14.38 -5.36
N ALA A 353 -11.51 15.17 -5.58
CA ALA A 353 -10.66 15.05 -6.77
C ALA A 353 -9.98 13.67 -6.85
N GLU A 354 -9.60 13.09 -5.71
CA GLU A 354 -9.07 11.73 -5.64
C GLU A 354 -10.11 10.70 -6.08
N VAL A 355 -11.35 10.82 -5.60
CA VAL A 355 -12.45 9.90 -5.96
C VAL A 355 -12.79 10.01 -7.45
N VAL A 356 -12.83 11.22 -8.00
CA VAL A 356 -13.11 11.46 -9.43
C VAL A 356 -12.00 10.90 -10.32
N ALA A 357 -10.74 11.00 -9.88
CA ALA A 357 -9.61 10.48 -10.63
C ALA A 357 -9.51 8.95 -10.58
N THR A 358 -9.88 8.32 -9.44
CA THR A 358 -9.66 6.89 -9.23
C THR A 358 -10.92 6.04 -9.43
N GLY A 359 -12.10 6.54 -9.05
CA GLY A 359 -13.34 5.75 -9.07
C GLY A 359 -13.69 5.20 -10.47
N PRO A 360 -13.80 6.03 -11.52
CA PRO A 360 -14.08 5.54 -12.86
C PRO A 360 -13.00 4.59 -13.41
N MET A 361 -11.73 4.83 -13.04
CA MET A 361 -10.63 3.97 -13.48
C MET A 361 -10.74 2.54 -12.96
N LEU A 362 -11.32 2.31 -11.78
CA LEU A 362 -11.52 0.96 -11.26
C LEU A 362 -12.46 0.14 -12.18
N LEU A 363 -13.49 0.77 -12.74
CA LEU A 363 -14.39 0.11 -13.70
C LEU A 363 -13.67 -0.20 -15.02
N VAL A 364 -12.86 0.73 -15.51
CA VAL A 364 -12.03 0.51 -16.70
C VAL A 364 -11.05 -0.63 -16.46
N TYR A 365 -10.40 -0.67 -15.30
CA TYR A 365 -9.51 -1.77 -14.91
C TYR A 365 -10.24 -3.11 -14.89
N ALA A 366 -11.44 -3.18 -14.29
CA ALA A 366 -12.22 -4.40 -14.24
C ALA A 366 -12.52 -4.96 -15.65
N VAL A 367 -13.00 -4.10 -16.56
CA VAL A 367 -13.35 -4.49 -17.93
C VAL A 367 -12.12 -4.97 -18.69
N VAL A 368 -11.04 -4.15 -18.69
CA VAL A 368 -9.83 -4.48 -19.47
C VAL A 368 -9.12 -5.71 -18.90
N TYR A 369 -9.07 -5.88 -17.58
CA TYR A 369 -8.48 -7.07 -16.95
C TYR A 369 -9.23 -8.34 -17.31
N LEU A 370 -10.59 -8.30 -17.35
CA LEU A 370 -11.42 -9.45 -17.76
C LEU A 370 -11.22 -9.83 -19.23
N LEU A 371 -10.90 -8.87 -20.09
CA LEU A 371 -10.58 -9.14 -21.49
C LEU A 371 -9.15 -9.65 -21.65
N ALA A 372 -8.20 -9.00 -20.99
CA ALA A 372 -6.78 -9.30 -21.13
C ALA A 372 -6.39 -10.67 -20.56
N VAL A 373 -6.97 -11.08 -19.43
CA VAL A 373 -6.64 -12.33 -18.73
C VAL A 373 -6.91 -13.57 -19.59
N ARG A 374 -7.83 -13.49 -20.56
CA ARG A 374 -8.15 -14.59 -21.49
C ARG A 374 -6.99 -14.96 -22.41
N HIS A 375 -6.03 -14.07 -22.56
CA HIS A 375 -4.83 -14.24 -23.40
C HIS A 375 -3.57 -14.59 -22.59
N GLY A 376 -3.73 -14.99 -21.33
CA GLY A 376 -2.63 -15.39 -20.45
C GLY A 376 -2.05 -14.27 -19.58
N LEU A 377 -1.14 -14.66 -18.67
CA LEU A 377 -0.57 -13.73 -17.68
C LEU A 377 0.27 -12.63 -18.34
N GLU A 378 1.07 -12.96 -19.34
CA GLU A 378 1.94 -11.98 -20.01
C GLU A 378 1.13 -10.84 -20.66
N THR A 379 0.09 -11.19 -21.43
CA THR A 379 -0.80 -10.20 -22.04
C THR A 379 -1.50 -9.36 -20.96
N PHE A 380 -1.93 -9.98 -19.86
CA PHE A 380 -2.53 -9.29 -18.73
C PHE A 380 -1.56 -8.27 -18.12
N LEU A 381 -0.28 -8.60 -17.94
CA LEU A 381 0.74 -7.71 -17.39
C LEU A 381 0.95 -6.47 -18.28
N TRP A 382 1.04 -6.65 -19.59
CA TRP A 382 1.20 -5.52 -20.52
C TRP A 382 -0.02 -4.60 -20.53
N TRP A 383 -1.23 -5.15 -20.47
CA TRP A 383 -2.45 -4.35 -20.32
C TRP A 383 -2.50 -3.61 -18.98
N ARG A 384 -2.01 -4.23 -17.91
CA ARG A 384 -1.88 -3.57 -16.62
C ARG A 384 -0.93 -2.37 -16.69
N LEU A 385 0.20 -2.50 -17.37
CA LEU A 385 1.12 -1.39 -17.61
C LEU A 385 0.45 -0.27 -18.43
N ALA A 386 -0.24 -0.61 -19.51
CA ALA A 386 -0.97 0.35 -20.34
C ALA A 386 -2.06 1.10 -19.53
N LEU A 387 -2.80 0.38 -18.68
CA LEU A 387 -3.80 0.98 -17.79
C LEU A 387 -3.15 1.86 -16.71
N THR A 388 -1.97 1.53 -16.23
CA THR A 388 -1.22 2.40 -15.31
C THR A 388 -0.86 3.72 -16.00
N LEU A 389 -0.40 3.68 -17.26
CA LEU A 389 -0.16 4.89 -18.05
C LEU A 389 -1.42 5.73 -18.22
N LEU A 390 -2.56 5.10 -18.56
CA LEU A 390 -3.85 5.78 -18.66
C LEU A 390 -4.24 6.42 -17.32
N GLY A 391 -4.09 5.70 -16.21
CA GLY A 391 -4.35 6.20 -14.87
C GLY A 391 -3.49 7.41 -14.50
N VAL A 392 -2.21 7.38 -14.87
CA VAL A 392 -1.30 8.53 -14.68
C VAL A 392 -1.77 9.75 -15.49
N VAL A 393 -2.17 9.56 -16.76
CA VAL A 393 -2.70 10.65 -17.58
C VAL A 393 -3.96 11.26 -16.93
N VAL A 394 -4.91 10.44 -16.49
CA VAL A 394 -6.12 10.90 -15.79
C VAL A 394 -5.77 11.67 -14.53
N GLN A 395 -4.88 11.15 -13.69
CA GLN A 395 -4.44 11.80 -12.47
C GLN A 395 -3.73 13.14 -12.73
N VAL A 396 -2.93 13.24 -13.79
CA VAL A 396 -2.26 14.48 -14.19
C VAL A 396 -3.28 15.51 -14.67
N LEU A 397 -4.29 15.10 -15.45
CA LEU A 397 -5.36 16.00 -15.92
C LEU A 397 -6.21 16.54 -14.77
N VAL A 398 -6.53 15.69 -13.76
CA VAL A 398 -7.23 16.14 -12.55
C VAL A 398 -6.36 17.09 -11.74
N ALA A 399 -5.07 16.75 -11.53
CA ALA A 399 -4.14 17.63 -10.82
C ALA A 399 -3.95 18.97 -11.55
N TRP A 400 -3.91 18.97 -12.89
CA TRP A 400 -3.87 20.19 -13.67
C TRP A 400 -5.08 21.11 -13.37
N ARG A 401 -6.29 20.56 -13.29
CA ARG A 401 -7.49 21.34 -12.93
C ARG A 401 -7.46 21.85 -11.48
N VAL A 402 -6.83 21.13 -10.55
CA VAL A 402 -6.76 21.51 -9.13
C VAL A 402 -5.67 22.55 -8.88
N VAL A 403 -4.46 22.35 -9.39
CA VAL A 403 -3.27 23.18 -9.11
C VAL A 403 -2.72 23.91 -10.34
N GLN A 404 -3.31 23.71 -11.54
CA GLN A 404 -2.93 24.39 -12.78
C GLN A 404 -1.43 24.25 -13.16
N ILE A 405 -0.85 23.06 -12.96
CA ILE A 405 0.49 22.71 -13.45
C ILE A 405 0.32 22.07 -14.82
N ALA A 406 1.04 22.58 -15.84
CA ALA A 406 0.93 22.04 -17.19
C ALA A 406 1.29 20.53 -17.25
N PRO A 407 0.47 19.68 -17.90
CA PRO A 407 0.70 18.24 -18.00
C PRO A 407 2.07 17.88 -18.54
N GLN A 408 2.63 18.64 -19.45
CA GLN A 408 3.97 18.46 -20.03
C GLN A 408 5.08 18.42 -18.96
N GLN A 409 4.93 19.21 -17.87
CA GLN A 409 5.92 19.26 -16.79
C GLN A 409 5.93 17.98 -15.94
N TRP A 410 4.82 17.24 -15.92
CA TRP A 410 4.67 15.97 -15.25
C TRP A 410 5.11 14.78 -16.10
N LEU A 411 4.71 14.82 -17.38
CA LEU A 411 4.84 13.65 -18.26
C LEU A 411 6.18 13.60 -19.01
N ARG A 412 6.95 14.69 -19.00
CA ARG A 412 8.25 14.76 -19.68
C ARG A 412 9.19 13.59 -19.33
N PRO A 413 9.37 13.17 -18.05
CA PRO A 413 10.24 12.04 -17.71
C PRO A 413 9.77 10.71 -18.31
N LEU A 414 8.45 10.56 -18.55
CA LEU A 414 7.90 9.33 -19.14
C LEU A 414 8.39 9.09 -20.56
N VAL A 415 8.60 10.15 -21.34
CA VAL A 415 9.05 10.00 -22.73
C VAL A 415 10.40 9.29 -22.78
N THR A 416 11.34 9.67 -21.91
CA THR A 416 12.67 9.03 -21.84
C THR A 416 12.58 7.57 -21.41
N VAL A 417 11.74 7.28 -20.40
CA VAL A 417 11.58 5.90 -19.88
C VAL A 417 10.84 5.00 -20.87
N LEU A 418 9.76 5.52 -21.48
CA LEU A 418 9.03 4.75 -22.49
C LEU A 418 9.88 4.50 -23.73
N GLY A 419 10.71 5.47 -24.14
CA GLY A 419 11.70 5.27 -25.20
C GLY A 419 12.70 4.18 -24.86
N GLY A 420 13.24 4.16 -23.63
CA GLY A 420 14.12 3.10 -23.15
C GLY A 420 13.45 1.74 -23.08
N LEU A 421 12.21 1.69 -22.55
CA LEU A 421 11.44 0.45 -22.52
C LEU A 421 11.16 -0.10 -23.93
N THR A 422 10.75 0.78 -24.85
CA THR A 422 10.55 0.40 -26.25
C THR A 422 11.84 -0.15 -26.87
N LEU A 423 12.98 0.48 -26.59
CA LEU A 423 14.28 0.00 -27.07
C LEU A 423 14.63 -1.37 -26.49
N ALA A 424 14.40 -1.59 -25.19
CA ALA A 424 14.63 -2.88 -24.54
C ALA A 424 13.73 -3.99 -25.10
N VAL A 425 12.48 -3.67 -25.46
CA VAL A 425 11.56 -4.65 -26.08
C VAL A 425 11.92 -4.94 -27.53
N LEU A 426 12.38 -3.93 -28.29
CA LEU A 426 12.75 -4.09 -29.71
C LEU A 426 14.11 -4.71 -29.92
N LEU A 427 15.00 -4.66 -28.94
CA LEU A 427 16.34 -5.25 -28.96
C LEU A 427 16.44 -6.40 -27.96
N PRO A 428 15.69 -7.50 -28.15
CA PRO A 428 15.73 -8.62 -27.23
C PRO A 428 17.14 -9.22 -27.22
N GLY A 429 17.73 -9.32 -26.05
CA GLY A 429 19.10 -9.79 -25.88
C GLY A 429 19.34 -10.34 -24.47
N PRO A 430 20.57 -10.74 -24.17
CA PRO A 430 20.94 -11.15 -22.83
C PRO A 430 20.77 -9.98 -21.85
N TRP A 431 20.56 -10.29 -20.56
CA TRP A 431 20.26 -9.34 -19.48
C TRP A 431 21.21 -8.11 -19.41
N TRP A 432 22.46 -8.25 -19.85
CA TRP A 432 23.41 -7.13 -19.85
C TRP A 432 23.09 -6.04 -20.90
N ILE A 433 22.39 -6.38 -21.99
CA ILE A 433 21.89 -5.37 -22.96
C ILE A 433 20.78 -4.55 -22.29
N ASP A 434 19.82 -5.19 -21.65
CA ASP A 434 18.76 -4.51 -20.88
C ASP A 434 19.36 -3.63 -19.78
N LEU A 435 20.43 -4.12 -19.12
CA LEU A 435 21.15 -3.35 -18.10
C LEU A 435 21.84 -2.11 -18.69
N LEU A 436 22.48 -2.22 -19.84
CA LEU A 436 23.09 -1.08 -20.53
C LEU A 436 22.04 -0.05 -20.94
N ILE A 437 20.89 -0.49 -21.47
CA ILE A 437 19.76 0.39 -21.81
C ILE A 437 19.23 1.08 -20.51
N ALA A 438 19.05 0.35 -19.42
CA ALA A 438 18.59 0.89 -18.14
C ALA A 438 19.56 1.96 -17.60
N LEU A 439 20.87 1.71 -17.66
CA LEU A 439 21.90 2.67 -17.24
C LEU A 439 21.94 3.91 -18.14
N MET A 440 21.86 3.74 -19.45
CA MET A 440 21.80 4.84 -20.41
C MET A 440 20.55 5.71 -20.19
N VAL A 441 19.37 5.10 -20.06
CA VAL A 441 18.12 5.81 -19.79
C VAL A 441 18.17 6.54 -18.46
N SER A 442 18.73 5.91 -17.43
CA SER A 442 18.92 6.54 -16.10
C SER A 442 19.85 7.74 -16.17
N GLY A 443 20.95 7.63 -16.93
CA GLY A 443 21.87 8.74 -17.19
C GLY A 443 21.19 9.89 -17.93
N LEU A 444 20.42 9.60 -18.99
CA LEU A 444 19.65 10.58 -19.74
C LEU A 444 18.60 11.27 -18.86
N LEU A 445 17.90 10.54 -18.01
CA LEU A 445 16.96 11.11 -17.04
C LEU A 445 17.67 12.06 -16.07
N CYS A 446 18.79 11.64 -15.48
CA CYS A 446 19.58 12.49 -14.59
C CYS A 446 20.05 13.74 -15.32
N TRP A 447 20.58 13.63 -16.52
CA TRP A 447 21.06 14.74 -17.31
C TRP A 447 19.94 15.73 -17.69
N SER A 448 18.77 15.23 -18.11
CA SER A 448 17.65 16.07 -18.54
C SER A 448 16.87 16.73 -17.40
N GLU A 449 16.71 16.04 -16.26
CA GLU A 449 15.88 16.50 -15.15
C GLU A 449 16.64 17.26 -14.07
N TRP A 450 17.94 17.01 -13.90
CA TRP A 450 18.76 17.65 -12.83
C TRP A 450 18.79 19.19 -12.90
N PRO A 451 18.97 19.83 -14.07
CA PRO A 451 18.91 21.30 -14.18
C PRO A 451 17.54 21.84 -13.76
N LEU A 452 16.48 21.11 -14.11
CA LEU A 452 15.12 21.50 -13.77
C LEU A 452 14.84 21.34 -12.26
N VAL A 453 15.38 20.31 -11.64
CA VAL A 453 15.34 20.14 -10.17
C VAL A 453 16.03 21.30 -9.49
N GLN A 454 17.23 21.67 -9.94
CA GLN A 454 17.96 22.82 -9.38
C GLN A 454 17.18 24.13 -9.54
N GLN A 455 16.59 24.37 -10.72
CA GLN A 455 15.78 25.56 -10.98
C GLN A 455 14.55 25.61 -10.05
N GLN A 456 13.84 24.51 -9.90
CA GLN A 456 12.67 24.42 -9.02
C GLN A 456 13.06 24.57 -7.54
N ARG A 457 14.18 23.97 -7.13
CA ARG A 457 14.73 24.14 -5.77
C ARG A 457 15.04 25.61 -5.47
N ARG A 458 15.68 26.33 -6.39
CA ARG A 458 15.94 27.78 -6.24
C ARG A 458 14.65 28.58 -6.11
N ARG A 459 13.62 28.28 -6.94
CA ARG A 459 12.30 28.92 -6.87
C ARG A 459 11.62 28.66 -5.54
N TRP A 460 11.68 27.42 -5.05
CA TRP A 460 11.15 27.04 -3.74
C TRP A 460 11.83 27.80 -2.60
N GLN A 461 13.15 27.88 -2.62
CA GLN A 461 13.92 28.63 -1.64
C GLN A 461 13.57 30.12 -1.66
N ALA A 462 13.46 30.72 -2.84
CA ALA A 462 13.07 32.12 -2.98
C ALA A 462 11.65 32.42 -2.48
N SER A 463 10.71 31.48 -2.66
CA SER A 463 9.32 31.64 -2.22
C SER A 463 9.13 31.29 -0.73
N ALA A 464 10.05 30.55 -0.12
CA ALA A 464 10.03 30.17 1.29
C ALA A 464 10.69 31.22 2.20
N LEU A 465 11.52 32.12 1.66
CA LEU A 465 12.09 33.23 2.42
C LEU A 465 10.96 34.22 2.81
N PRO A 466 10.89 34.65 4.10
CA PRO A 466 9.99 35.72 4.49
C PRO A 466 10.28 36.92 3.60
N LYS A 467 9.25 37.57 3.02
CA LYS A 467 9.42 38.87 2.38
C LYS A 467 10.09 39.76 3.41
N ALA A 468 11.30 40.16 3.16
CA ALA A 468 11.98 41.14 3.97
C ALA A 468 11.02 42.28 4.26
N VAL A 469 10.82 42.63 5.50
CA VAL A 469 9.99 43.75 5.93
C VAL A 469 10.45 44.95 5.09
N GLN A 470 9.59 45.38 4.14
CA GLN A 470 9.84 46.59 3.41
C GLN A 470 10.00 47.69 4.47
N PRO A 471 11.10 48.46 4.46
CA PRO A 471 11.23 49.56 5.39
C PRO A 471 10.01 50.46 5.25
N VAL A 472 9.33 50.70 6.38
CA VAL A 472 8.21 51.62 6.46
C VAL A 472 8.72 52.96 5.90
N GLN A 473 8.16 53.37 4.77
CA GLN A 473 8.46 54.70 4.24
C GLN A 473 8.09 55.72 5.34
N PRO A 474 8.99 56.63 5.73
CA PRO A 474 8.65 57.66 6.71
C PRO A 474 7.51 58.49 6.16
N GLY A 475 6.41 58.54 6.89
CA GLY A 475 5.22 59.28 6.54
C GLY A 475 5.58 60.74 6.25
N HIS A 476 5.15 61.24 5.11
CA HIS A 476 5.15 62.68 4.83
C HIS A 476 4.31 63.35 5.92
N GLY A 477 4.99 64.16 6.71
CA GLY A 477 4.41 64.99 7.73
C GLY A 477 3.35 65.92 7.11
N VAL A 478 2.16 65.91 7.72
CA VAL A 478 1.13 66.91 7.50
C VAL A 478 1.58 68.16 8.19
N THR A 479 1.84 69.21 7.42
CA THR A 479 1.84 70.62 7.88
C THR A 479 0.48 71.18 7.59
#